data_130281ee79c4f0403534a24a1e410824
#
_entry.id   130281ee79c4f0403534a24a1e410824
#
_cell.length_a   1.000
_cell.length_b   1.000
_cell.length_c   1.000
_cell.angle_alpha   90.00
_cell.angle_beta   90.00
_cell.angle_gamma   90.00
#
_symmetry.space_group_name_H-M   'P 1'
#
loop_
_entity.id
_entity.type
_entity.pdbx_description
1 polymer ?
#
loop_
_entity_poly.entity_id
_entity_poly.type
_entity_poly.pdbx_seq_one_letter_code
_entity_poly.pdbx_strand_id
1 'polypeptide(L)'
;MAFYSLIRTFARMKETKWCKNVILVDADYVDKVAFDLIVNFERMIGRQIPKADMAQWMECMALDGGIKSNVSQTQVVLLHKNAKMDNFNPGDFAELDGKAFSGPVGEFLISCVKVEDLTTMDDLFIDSMQVISNAEEVKRMVVVPDAEHIYNKVREELKHADDEKHITVLSMQPMQGGNFKQEILGYSLMAALGIKADEINCK
;
A
#
# COMPACT_ATOMS: atom_id res chain seq x y z
N MET A 1 -24.09 5.46 16.70
CA MET A 1 -22.71 6.04 16.81
C MET A 1 -21.80 5.60 15.65
N ALA A 2 -21.78 4.34 15.25
CA ALA A 2 -20.90 3.85 14.17
C ALA A 2 -21.20 4.43 12.78
N PHE A 3 -22.47 4.67 12.42
CA PHE A 3 -22.84 5.31 11.15
C PHE A 3 -22.29 6.75 11.02
N TYR A 4 -22.23 7.50 12.13
CA TYR A 4 -21.61 8.83 12.16
C TYR A 4 -20.08 8.79 12.01
N SER A 5 -19.44 7.71 12.44
CA SER A 5 -17.99 7.53 12.32
C SER A 5 -17.58 7.25 10.88
N LEU A 6 -18.28 6.36 10.19
CA LEU A 6 -18.07 6.06 8.77
C LEU A 6 -18.24 7.32 7.90
N ILE A 7 -19.34 8.09 8.13
CA ILE A 7 -19.54 9.37 7.45
C ILE A 7 -18.39 10.35 7.75
N ARG A 8 -17.86 10.36 8.97
CA ARG A 8 -16.70 11.20 9.34
C ARG A 8 -15.42 10.78 8.60
N THR A 9 -15.16 9.48 8.48
CA THR A 9 -13.97 8.98 7.76
C THR A 9 -14.05 9.36 6.29
N PHE A 10 -15.19 9.15 5.64
CA PHE A 10 -15.41 9.55 4.25
C PHE A 10 -15.42 11.07 4.05
N ALA A 11 -16.07 11.82 4.94
CA ALA A 11 -16.04 13.29 4.91
C ALA A 11 -14.62 13.80 5.07
N ARG A 12 -13.84 13.25 6.02
CA ARG A 12 -12.44 13.60 6.22
C ARG A 12 -11.60 13.29 4.98
N MET A 13 -11.80 12.15 4.33
CA MET A 13 -11.10 11.81 3.10
C MET A 13 -11.45 12.75 1.94
N LYS A 14 -12.73 13.16 1.80
CA LYS A 14 -13.17 14.12 0.78
C LYS A 14 -12.69 15.55 1.04
N GLU A 15 -12.49 15.93 2.30
CA GLU A 15 -11.94 17.24 2.69
C GLU A 15 -10.39 17.23 2.77
N THR A 16 -9.77 16.06 2.64
CA THR A 16 -8.31 15.94 2.67
C THR A 16 -7.71 16.59 1.43
N LYS A 17 -6.74 17.47 1.64
CA LYS A 17 -5.90 17.95 0.57
C LYS A 17 -4.87 16.87 0.23
N TRP A 18 -5.07 16.23 -0.92
CA TRP A 18 -4.20 15.14 -1.36
C TRP A 18 -2.87 15.65 -1.90
N CYS A 19 -1.81 14.86 -1.68
CA CYS A 19 -0.55 15.04 -2.39
C CYS A 19 -0.69 14.61 -3.86
N LYS A 20 0.23 15.05 -4.71
CA LYS A 20 0.26 14.62 -6.13
C LYS A 20 0.49 13.10 -6.28
N ASN A 21 1.19 12.52 -5.32
CA ASN A 21 1.47 11.09 -5.26
C ASN A 21 0.77 10.49 -4.04
N VAL A 22 0.02 9.41 -4.24
CA VAL A 22 -0.67 8.70 -3.16
C VAL A 22 -0.41 7.21 -3.28
N ILE A 23 -0.15 6.55 -2.16
CA ILE A 23 -0.04 5.10 -2.03
C ILE A 23 -1.17 4.63 -1.13
N LEU A 24 -2.08 3.80 -1.63
CA LEU A 24 -3.20 3.21 -0.88
C LEU A 24 -2.94 1.73 -0.66
N VAL A 25 -3.00 1.29 0.59
CA VAL A 25 -2.59 -0.06 1.01
C VAL A 25 -3.65 -0.72 1.88
N ASP A 26 -4.00 -1.96 1.58
CA ASP A 26 -4.56 -2.90 2.55
C ASP A 26 -3.42 -3.44 3.42
N ALA A 27 -3.27 -2.86 4.60
CA ALA A 27 -2.12 -3.13 5.47
C ALA A 27 -2.20 -4.53 6.11
N ASP A 28 -3.40 -5.03 6.39
CA ASP A 28 -3.58 -6.37 6.97
C ASP A 28 -3.21 -7.46 5.95
N TYR A 29 -3.58 -7.26 4.68
CA TYR A 29 -3.18 -8.16 3.59
C TYR A 29 -1.67 -8.17 3.40
N VAL A 30 -1.06 -6.98 3.34
CA VAL A 30 0.39 -6.86 3.15
C VAL A 30 1.17 -7.48 4.31
N ASP A 31 0.71 -7.31 5.55
CA ASP A 31 1.34 -7.94 6.72
C ASP A 31 1.29 -9.46 6.65
N LYS A 32 0.15 -10.02 6.22
CA LYS A 32 0.01 -11.46 5.96
C LYS A 32 0.97 -11.94 4.86
N VAL A 33 1.07 -11.22 3.75
CA VAL A 33 2.02 -11.58 2.67
C VAL A 33 3.46 -11.52 3.17
N ALA A 34 3.83 -10.51 3.96
CA ALA A 34 5.17 -10.41 4.55
C ALA A 34 5.46 -11.62 5.46
N PHE A 35 4.50 -12.04 6.29
CA PHE A 35 4.63 -13.26 7.12
C PHE A 35 4.87 -14.50 6.25
N ASP A 36 4.08 -14.69 5.21
CA ASP A 36 4.22 -15.85 4.31
C ASP A 36 5.59 -15.86 3.61
N LEU A 37 6.09 -14.70 3.18
CA LEU A 37 7.42 -14.57 2.61
C LEU A 37 8.51 -14.89 3.64
N ILE A 38 8.43 -14.36 4.87
CA ILE A 38 9.37 -14.67 5.95
C ILE A 38 9.45 -16.18 6.15
N VAL A 39 8.32 -16.85 6.40
CA VAL A 39 8.28 -18.28 6.67
C VAL A 39 8.86 -19.11 5.51
N ASN A 40 8.50 -18.76 4.28
CA ASN A 40 8.96 -19.50 3.10
C ASN A 40 10.46 -19.31 2.85
N PHE A 41 10.95 -18.08 2.95
CA PHE A 41 12.36 -17.79 2.72
C PHE A 41 13.26 -18.26 3.86
N GLU A 42 12.83 -18.24 5.11
CA GLU A 42 13.58 -18.85 6.22
C GLU A 42 13.83 -20.35 5.97
N ARG A 43 12.81 -21.07 5.50
CA ARG A 43 12.95 -22.50 5.15
C ARG A 43 13.88 -22.72 3.97
N MET A 44 13.82 -21.85 2.96
CA MET A 44 14.58 -21.99 1.73
C MET A 44 16.06 -21.59 1.90
N ILE A 45 16.31 -20.49 2.61
CA ILE A 45 17.65 -19.92 2.76
C ILE A 45 18.36 -20.48 4.00
N GLY A 46 17.62 -20.92 5.03
CA GLY A 46 18.17 -21.48 6.27
C GLY A 46 18.70 -20.44 7.25
N ARG A 47 18.23 -19.20 7.17
CA ARG A 47 18.49 -18.12 8.16
C ARG A 47 17.22 -17.43 8.58
N GLN A 48 17.25 -16.79 9.74
CA GLN A 48 16.19 -15.88 10.15
C GLN A 48 16.08 -14.68 9.23
N ILE A 49 14.85 -14.35 8.84
CA ILE A 49 14.52 -13.15 8.07
C ILE A 49 14.01 -12.09 9.06
N PRO A 50 14.58 -10.87 9.06
CA PRO A 50 14.10 -9.79 9.91
C PRO A 50 12.70 -9.34 9.48
N LYS A 51 12.04 -8.56 10.33
CA LYS A 51 10.83 -7.83 9.94
C LYS A 51 11.15 -6.88 8.79
N ALA A 52 10.17 -6.64 7.92
CA ALA A 52 10.31 -5.72 6.81
C ALA A 52 10.56 -4.29 7.31
N ASP A 53 11.51 -3.60 6.71
CA ASP A 53 11.74 -2.18 6.94
C ASP A 53 10.62 -1.37 6.25
N MET A 54 9.80 -0.70 7.05
CA MET A 54 8.63 0.06 6.58
C MET A 54 9.05 1.20 5.64
N ALA A 55 10.12 1.93 5.97
CA ALA A 55 10.58 3.04 5.15
C ALA A 55 11.11 2.55 3.80
N GLN A 56 11.94 1.51 3.81
CA GLN A 56 12.46 0.90 2.59
C GLN A 56 11.33 0.34 1.71
N TRP A 57 10.32 -0.29 2.30
CA TRP A 57 9.18 -0.81 1.55
C TRP A 57 8.40 0.31 0.85
N MET A 58 8.11 1.42 1.55
CA MET A 58 7.42 2.57 0.98
C MET A 58 8.22 3.20 -0.17
N GLU A 59 9.54 3.29 -0.03
CA GLU A 59 10.42 3.76 -1.11
C GLU A 59 10.39 2.85 -2.33
N CYS A 60 10.43 1.54 -2.15
CA CYS A 60 10.32 0.57 -3.24
C CYS A 60 8.98 0.72 -3.97
N MET A 61 7.86 0.80 -3.25
CA MET A 61 6.54 1.02 -3.86
C MET A 61 6.46 2.33 -4.63
N ALA A 62 7.05 3.40 -4.10
CA ALA A 62 7.10 4.68 -4.78
C ALA A 62 7.87 4.59 -6.11
N LEU A 63 9.01 3.90 -6.12
CA LEU A 63 9.80 3.66 -7.34
C LEU A 63 9.04 2.80 -8.35
N ASP A 64 8.39 1.73 -7.92
CA ASP A 64 7.54 0.88 -8.75
C ASP A 64 6.39 1.69 -9.36
N GLY A 65 5.80 2.58 -8.59
CA GLY A 65 4.82 3.57 -9.05
C GLY A 65 5.39 4.66 -9.96
N GLY A 66 6.70 4.67 -10.21
CA GLY A 66 7.38 5.67 -11.06
C GLY A 66 7.53 7.04 -10.40
N ILE A 67 7.48 7.13 -9.08
CA ILE A 67 7.78 8.35 -8.33
C ILE A 67 9.29 8.52 -8.30
N LYS A 68 9.81 9.57 -8.96
CA LYS A 68 11.24 9.75 -9.21
C LYS A 68 11.70 11.13 -8.77
N SER A 69 11.58 11.52 -7.57
CA SER A 69 12.11 12.84 -7.21
C SER A 69 12.28 13.03 -5.72
N ASN A 70 13.41 13.49 -5.32
CA ASN A 70 13.76 13.90 -3.96
C ASN A 70 12.96 15.12 -3.45
N VAL A 71 12.10 15.72 -4.26
CA VAL A 71 11.31 16.92 -3.91
C VAL A 71 9.81 16.62 -3.84
N SER A 72 9.39 15.38 -4.13
CA SER A 72 7.98 15.01 -4.10
C SER A 72 7.53 14.59 -2.71
N GLN A 73 6.36 15.07 -2.31
CA GLN A 73 5.64 14.50 -1.18
C GLN A 73 4.74 13.36 -1.66
N THR A 74 4.76 12.27 -0.93
CA THR A 74 3.91 11.09 -1.18
C THR A 74 3.08 10.82 0.06
N GLN A 75 1.78 10.82 -0.08
CA GLN A 75 0.88 10.45 1.00
C GLN A 75 0.65 8.94 0.97
N VAL A 76 0.87 8.27 2.09
CA VAL A 76 0.64 6.84 2.27
C VAL A 76 -0.58 6.64 3.16
N VAL A 77 -1.58 5.92 2.64
CA VAL A 77 -2.81 5.60 3.36
C VAL A 77 -2.81 4.12 3.66
N LEU A 78 -2.69 3.77 4.94
CA LEU A 78 -2.71 2.40 5.44
C LEU A 78 -4.10 2.08 6.00
N LEU A 79 -4.87 1.25 5.29
CA LEU A 79 -6.16 0.76 5.79
C LEU A 79 -5.92 -0.50 6.62
N HIS A 80 -6.52 -0.58 7.82
CA HIS A 80 -6.25 -1.68 8.74
C HIS A 80 -7.43 -2.01 9.67
N LYS A 81 -7.56 -3.27 10.07
CA LYS A 81 -8.42 -3.76 11.16
C LYS A 81 -7.60 -4.01 12.42
N ASN A 82 -6.42 -4.60 12.26
CA ASN A 82 -5.51 -4.91 13.34
C ASN A 82 -4.91 -3.65 13.97
N ALA A 83 -4.30 -3.77 15.13
CA ALA A 83 -3.64 -2.64 15.80
C ALA A 83 -2.24 -2.35 15.23
N LYS A 84 -1.63 -3.34 14.56
CA LYS A 84 -0.26 -3.25 14.05
C LYS A 84 -0.03 -4.24 12.90
N MET A 85 1.01 -3.98 12.13
CA MET A 85 1.65 -4.91 11.21
C MET A 85 2.76 -5.64 11.96
N ASP A 86 2.53 -6.91 12.31
CA ASP A 86 3.45 -7.68 13.15
C ASP A 86 4.79 -8.00 12.45
N ASN A 87 4.79 -7.99 11.13
CA ASN A 87 5.94 -8.35 10.30
C ASN A 87 6.70 -7.14 9.75
N PHE A 88 6.37 -5.93 10.22
CA PHE A 88 7.02 -4.67 9.85
C PHE A 88 7.67 -3.98 11.05
N ASN A 89 8.67 -3.14 10.77
CA ASN A 89 9.32 -2.28 11.74
C ASN A 89 9.56 -0.87 11.15
N PRO A 90 8.97 0.21 11.72
CA PRO A 90 7.91 0.18 12.73
C PRO A 90 6.61 -0.41 12.17
N GLY A 91 5.76 -0.99 13.02
CA GLY A 91 4.52 -1.61 12.58
C GLY A 91 3.27 -1.19 13.36
N ASP A 92 3.40 -0.43 14.44
CA ASP A 92 2.27 0.05 15.24
C ASP A 92 1.57 1.24 14.56
N PHE A 93 0.29 1.09 14.22
CA PHE A 93 -0.46 2.12 13.52
C PHE A 93 -0.67 3.39 14.36
N ALA A 94 -0.74 3.28 15.69
CA ALA A 94 -0.87 4.46 16.55
C ALA A 94 0.43 5.28 16.57
N GLU A 95 1.57 4.63 16.38
CA GLU A 95 2.86 5.32 16.25
C GLU A 95 3.10 5.87 14.86
N LEU A 96 2.58 5.21 13.82
CA LEU A 96 2.76 5.60 12.42
C LEU A 96 1.84 6.74 11.98
N ASP A 97 0.61 6.80 12.52
CA ASP A 97 -0.39 7.77 12.08
C ASP A 97 0.07 9.21 12.31
N GLY A 98 -0.04 10.02 11.27
CA GLY A 98 0.40 11.42 11.26
C GLY A 98 1.92 11.61 11.25
N LYS A 99 2.72 10.55 11.07
CA LYS A 99 4.17 10.65 10.95
C LYS A 99 4.60 10.93 9.51
N ALA A 100 5.78 11.51 9.40
CA ALA A 100 6.48 11.69 8.15
C ALA A 100 7.90 11.17 8.26
N PHE A 101 8.43 10.67 7.16
CA PHE A 101 9.87 10.43 7.03
C PHE A 101 10.36 10.91 5.66
N SER A 102 11.64 11.25 5.60
CA SER A 102 12.28 11.66 4.35
C SER A 102 13.33 10.63 3.95
N GLY A 103 13.28 10.23 2.72
CA GLY A 103 14.22 9.28 2.11
C GLY A 103 14.72 9.76 0.75
N PRO A 104 15.50 8.93 0.04
CA PRO A 104 16.05 9.26 -1.27
C PRO A 104 15.00 9.59 -2.34
N VAL A 105 13.77 9.05 -2.19
CA VAL A 105 12.68 9.22 -3.16
C VAL A 105 11.82 10.45 -2.84
N GLY A 106 11.92 10.99 -1.64
CA GLY A 106 11.17 12.16 -1.20
C GLY A 106 10.65 12.04 0.23
N GLU A 107 9.65 12.84 0.56
CA GLU A 107 8.98 12.82 1.86
C GLU A 107 7.71 11.99 1.80
N PHE A 108 7.54 11.11 2.78
CA PHE A 108 6.34 10.25 2.92
C PHE A 108 5.53 10.70 4.13
N LEU A 109 4.25 10.95 3.91
CA LEU A 109 3.29 11.34 4.95
C LEU A 109 2.35 10.18 5.20
N ILE A 110 2.38 9.60 6.40
CA ILE A 110 1.62 8.40 6.74
C ILE A 110 0.29 8.77 7.39
N SER A 111 -0.77 8.18 6.89
CA SER A 111 -2.11 8.25 7.48
C SER A 111 -2.65 6.83 7.66
N CYS A 112 -3.03 6.49 8.87
CA CYS A 112 -3.61 5.18 9.19
C CYS A 112 -5.13 5.32 9.35
N VAL A 113 -5.88 4.45 8.68
CA VAL A 113 -7.35 4.49 8.70
C VAL A 113 -7.86 3.13 9.15
N LYS A 114 -8.44 3.11 10.34
CA LYS A 114 -9.02 1.89 10.88
C LYS A 114 -10.36 1.58 10.27
N VAL A 115 -10.56 0.32 9.86
CA VAL A 115 -11.87 -0.20 9.43
C VAL A 115 -12.80 -0.25 10.64
N GLU A 116 -13.97 0.32 10.50
CA GLU A 116 -14.99 0.34 11.56
C GLU A 116 -16.01 -0.79 11.42
N ASP A 117 -16.70 -1.12 12.51
CA ASP A 117 -17.62 -2.29 12.62
C ASP A 117 -18.75 -2.35 11.57
N LEU A 118 -19.07 -1.23 10.91
CA LEU A 118 -20.17 -1.14 9.93
C LEU A 118 -19.74 -1.25 8.47
N THR A 119 -18.44 -1.43 8.21
CA THR A 119 -17.93 -1.58 6.85
C THR A 119 -16.97 -2.76 6.78
N THR A 120 -16.74 -3.26 5.57
CA THR A 120 -15.72 -4.27 5.32
C THR A 120 -14.41 -3.59 4.87
N MET A 121 -13.26 -4.29 4.97
CA MET A 121 -12.01 -3.81 4.41
C MET A 121 -12.15 -3.58 2.90
N ASP A 122 -12.80 -4.51 2.21
CA ASP A 122 -13.04 -4.44 0.76
C ASP A 122 -13.76 -3.17 0.36
N ASP A 123 -14.87 -2.86 1.06
CA ASP A 123 -15.69 -1.70 0.74
C ASP A 123 -14.93 -0.41 1.07
N LEU A 124 -14.27 -0.33 2.23
CA LEU A 124 -13.45 0.82 2.59
C LEU A 124 -12.31 1.03 1.59
N PHE A 125 -11.68 -0.06 1.11
CA PHE A 125 -10.60 0.02 0.14
C PHE A 125 -11.08 0.58 -1.20
N ILE A 126 -12.18 0.04 -1.73
CA ILE A 126 -12.76 0.49 -3.01
C ILE A 126 -13.22 1.95 -2.92
N ASP A 127 -13.93 2.31 -1.86
CA ASP A 127 -14.41 3.67 -1.65
C ASP A 127 -13.25 4.66 -1.49
N SER A 128 -12.20 4.30 -0.74
CA SER A 128 -10.99 5.11 -0.59
C SER A 128 -10.28 5.30 -1.93
N MET A 129 -10.15 4.23 -2.69
CA MET A 129 -9.54 4.25 -4.03
C MET A 129 -10.32 5.19 -4.96
N GLN A 130 -11.66 5.14 -4.94
CA GLN A 130 -12.52 6.00 -5.73
C GLN A 130 -12.35 7.48 -5.34
N VAL A 131 -12.34 7.79 -4.05
CA VAL A 131 -12.13 9.17 -3.57
C VAL A 131 -10.78 9.71 -4.04
N ILE A 132 -9.71 8.92 -3.91
CA ILE A 132 -8.36 9.33 -4.28
C ILE A 132 -8.22 9.45 -5.80
N SER A 133 -8.75 8.48 -6.57
CA SER A 133 -8.66 8.48 -8.03
C SER A 133 -9.46 9.62 -8.67
N ASN A 134 -10.49 10.14 -8.01
CA ASN A 134 -11.28 11.28 -8.47
C ASN A 134 -10.74 12.65 -8.01
N ALA A 135 -9.77 12.69 -7.09
CA ALA A 135 -9.18 13.94 -6.62
C ALA A 135 -8.30 14.58 -7.72
N GLU A 136 -8.56 15.84 -8.06
CA GLU A 136 -7.88 16.55 -9.17
C GLU A 136 -6.37 16.74 -8.93
N GLU A 137 -5.97 16.86 -7.66
CA GLU A 137 -4.58 17.05 -7.24
C GLU A 137 -3.74 15.80 -7.47
N VAL A 138 -4.35 14.60 -7.37
CA VAL A 138 -3.65 13.32 -7.48
C VAL A 138 -3.31 13.08 -8.96
N LYS A 139 -2.02 12.95 -9.23
CA LYS A 139 -1.50 12.67 -10.57
C LYS A 139 -0.94 11.24 -10.66
N ARG A 140 -0.53 10.69 -9.55
CA ARG A 140 0.04 9.35 -9.47
C ARG A 140 -0.49 8.58 -8.27
N MET A 141 -0.94 7.37 -8.50
CA MET A 141 -1.50 6.52 -7.47
C MET A 141 -0.89 5.12 -7.53
N VAL A 142 -0.43 4.63 -6.39
CA VAL A 142 -0.03 3.24 -6.19
C VAL A 142 -1.11 2.56 -5.36
N VAL A 143 -1.58 1.40 -5.79
CA VAL A 143 -2.69 0.68 -5.17
C VAL A 143 -2.22 -0.71 -4.80
N VAL A 144 -2.32 -1.06 -3.53
CA VAL A 144 -1.92 -2.37 -2.99
C VAL A 144 -3.13 -3.03 -2.31
N PRO A 145 -4.04 -3.63 -3.09
CA PRO A 145 -5.24 -4.30 -2.60
C PRO A 145 -4.95 -5.74 -2.16
N ASP A 146 -5.87 -6.36 -1.43
CA ASP A 146 -5.95 -7.81 -1.40
C ASP A 146 -6.42 -8.33 -2.78
N ALA A 147 -5.46 -8.45 -3.69
CA ALA A 147 -5.73 -8.80 -5.08
C ALA A 147 -6.28 -10.24 -5.24
N GLU A 148 -6.13 -11.10 -4.25
CA GLU A 148 -6.70 -12.45 -4.28
C GLU A 148 -8.23 -12.40 -4.18
N HIS A 149 -8.76 -11.41 -3.48
CA HIS A 149 -10.20 -11.30 -3.20
C HIS A 149 -10.90 -10.21 -4.01
N ILE A 150 -10.30 -9.02 -4.13
CA ILE A 150 -11.01 -7.84 -4.66
C ILE A 150 -10.50 -7.33 -6.02
N TYR A 151 -9.54 -8.01 -6.65
CA TYR A 151 -8.93 -7.52 -7.89
C TYR A 151 -9.93 -7.11 -8.97
N ASN A 152 -11.00 -7.91 -9.17
CA ASN A 152 -12.00 -7.59 -10.18
C ASN A 152 -12.74 -6.29 -9.86
N LYS A 153 -13.05 -6.02 -8.58
CA LYS A 153 -13.66 -4.76 -8.14
C LYS A 153 -12.71 -3.58 -8.38
N VAL A 154 -11.44 -3.74 -8.01
CA VAL A 154 -10.40 -2.73 -8.25
C VAL A 154 -10.29 -2.41 -9.75
N ARG A 155 -10.22 -3.43 -10.59
CA ARG A 155 -10.11 -3.27 -12.04
C ARG A 155 -11.33 -2.57 -12.65
N GLU A 156 -12.55 -2.93 -12.21
CA GLU A 156 -13.78 -2.28 -12.69
C GLU A 156 -13.82 -0.80 -12.29
N GLU A 157 -13.47 -0.48 -11.05
CA GLU A 157 -13.48 0.89 -10.56
C GLU A 157 -12.44 1.76 -11.30
N LEU A 158 -11.24 1.23 -11.53
CA LEU A 158 -10.18 1.95 -12.24
C LEU A 158 -10.47 2.21 -13.72
N LYS A 159 -11.49 1.57 -14.32
CA LYS A 159 -11.94 1.92 -15.67
C LYS A 159 -12.51 3.34 -15.78
N HIS A 160 -12.95 3.89 -14.67
CA HIS A 160 -13.54 5.23 -14.59
C HIS A 160 -12.53 6.30 -14.16
N ALA A 161 -11.30 5.90 -13.87
CA ALA A 161 -10.23 6.84 -13.54
C ALA A 161 -9.83 7.67 -14.77
N ASP A 162 -9.43 8.91 -14.51
CA ASP A 162 -8.93 9.83 -15.54
C ASP A 162 -7.69 9.26 -16.24
N ASP A 163 -7.68 9.20 -17.57
CA ASP A 163 -6.58 8.67 -18.38
C ASP A 163 -5.26 9.45 -18.23
N GLU A 164 -5.30 10.67 -17.69
CA GLU A 164 -4.10 11.46 -17.39
C GLU A 164 -3.40 11.01 -16.09
N LYS A 165 -4.05 10.16 -15.29
CA LYS A 165 -3.48 9.67 -14.04
C LYS A 165 -2.62 8.44 -14.26
N HIS A 166 -1.46 8.44 -13.63
CA HIS A 166 -0.58 7.28 -13.63
C HIS A 166 -0.93 6.36 -12.45
N ILE A 167 -1.62 5.27 -12.72
CA ILE A 167 -2.02 4.30 -11.69
C ILE A 167 -1.18 3.04 -11.84
N THR A 168 -0.64 2.56 -10.71
CA THR A 168 0.09 1.28 -10.63
C THR A 168 -0.58 0.41 -9.57
N VAL A 169 -0.95 -0.82 -9.94
CA VAL A 169 -1.52 -1.81 -9.04
C VAL A 169 -0.46 -2.87 -8.73
N LEU A 170 -0.19 -3.10 -7.45
CA LEU A 170 0.70 -4.15 -6.99
C LEU A 170 -0.11 -5.39 -6.59
N SER A 171 0.31 -6.56 -7.08
CA SER A 171 -0.27 -7.86 -6.75
C SER A 171 0.82 -8.93 -6.63
N MET A 172 0.55 -10.06 -5.96
CA MET A 172 1.53 -11.13 -5.78
C MET A 172 1.80 -11.93 -7.06
N GLN A 173 0.90 -11.84 -8.03
CA GLN A 173 1.03 -12.51 -9.33
C GLN A 173 0.49 -11.62 -10.45
N PRO A 174 0.92 -11.83 -11.69
CA PRO A 174 0.35 -11.12 -12.83
C PRO A 174 -1.16 -11.37 -12.92
N MET A 175 -1.92 -10.30 -13.05
CA MET A 175 -3.38 -10.33 -13.14
C MET A 175 -3.83 -9.84 -14.52
N GLN A 176 -5.11 -9.99 -14.85
CA GLN A 176 -5.66 -9.45 -16.09
C GLN A 176 -5.50 -7.92 -16.12
N GLY A 177 -4.91 -7.39 -17.18
CA GLY A 177 -4.63 -5.98 -17.33
C GLY A 177 -5.86 -5.06 -17.39
N GLY A 178 -5.60 -3.78 -17.25
CA GLY A 178 -6.54 -2.66 -17.35
C GLY A 178 -5.80 -1.40 -17.80
N ASN A 179 -6.42 -0.23 -17.61
CA ASN A 179 -5.84 1.09 -17.88
C ASN A 179 -4.85 1.53 -16.77
N PHE A 180 -4.00 0.61 -16.33
CA PHE A 180 -3.03 0.85 -15.26
C PHE A 180 -1.81 -0.04 -15.44
N LYS A 181 -0.69 0.38 -14.86
CA LYS A 181 0.52 -0.43 -14.78
C LYS A 181 0.35 -1.50 -13.70
N GLN A 182 0.95 -2.66 -13.90
CA GLN A 182 1.04 -3.71 -12.86
C GLN A 182 2.49 -3.92 -12.45
N GLU A 183 2.69 -4.15 -11.15
CA GLU A 183 3.96 -4.53 -10.55
C GLU A 183 3.77 -5.66 -9.56
N ILE A 184 4.82 -6.41 -9.28
CA ILE A 184 4.78 -7.56 -8.38
C ILE A 184 5.14 -7.11 -6.96
N LEU A 185 4.16 -7.17 -6.04
CA LEU A 185 4.30 -6.80 -4.64
C LEU A 185 5.46 -7.54 -3.95
N GLY A 186 5.67 -8.81 -4.30
CA GLY A 186 6.70 -9.64 -3.69
C GLY A 186 8.12 -9.05 -3.81
N TYR A 187 8.45 -8.35 -4.89
CA TYR A 187 9.79 -7.79 -5.06
C TYR A 187 10.07 -6.65 -4.09
N SER A 188 9.12 -5.74 -3.89
CA SER A 188 9.27 -4.65 -2.93
C SER A 188 9.34 -5.17 -1.49
N LEU A 189 8.56 -6.20 -1.16
CA LEU A 189 8.60 -6.84 0.16
C LEU A 189 9.92 -7.59 0.40
N MET A 190 10.41 -8.33 -0.59
CA MET A 190 11.70 -9.03 -0.46
C MET A 190 12.85 -8.03 -0.20
N ALA A 191 12.85 -6.90 -0.88
CA ALA A 191 13.83 -5.85 -0.63
C ALA A 191 13.74 -5.33 0.81
N ALA A 192 12.53 -5.04 1.30
CA ALA A 192 12.29 -4.57 2.66
C ALA A 192 12.63 -5.62 3.74
N LEU A 193 12.52 -6.92 3.42
CA LEU A 193 12.91 -8.05 4.27
C LEU A 193 14.42 -8.34 4.21
N GLY A 194 15.20 -7.60 3.42
CA GLY A 194 16.62 -7.82 3.24
C GLY A 194 16.97 -9.15 2.58
N ILE A 195 16.08 -9.67 1.72
CA ILE A 195 16.29 -10.90 0.96
C ILE A 195 16.99 -10.54 -0.34
N LYS A 196 18.17 -11.14 -0.58
CA LYS A 196 18.98 -10.86 -1.76
C LYS A 196 18.81 -11.94 -2.83
N ALA A 197 18.91 -11.51 -4.10
CA ALA A 197 18.75 -12.41 -5.24
C ALA A 197 19.79 -13.56 -5.29
N ASP A 198 21.01 -13.32 -4.81
CA ASP A 198 22.07 -14.34 -4.71
C ASP A 198 21.76 -15.43 -3.67
N GLU A 199 21.04 -15.10 -2.61
CA GLU A 199 20.61 -16.08 -1.60
C GLU A 199 19.55 -17.06 -2.13
N ILE A 200 18.79 -16.68 -3.15
CA ILE A 200 17.72 -17.49 -3.75
C ILE A 200 18.29 -18.48 -4.79
N ASN A 201 19.37 -18.09 -5.47
CA ASN A 201 19.96 -18.86 -6.59
C ASN A 201 21.02 -19.88 -6.16
N CYS A 202 21.28 -20.04 -4.87
CA CYS A 202 22.31 -20.94 -4.34
C CYS A 202 21.86 -22.39 -4.12
N LYS A 203 21.05 -22.97 -5.04
CA LYS A 203 20.79 -24.42 -5.04
C LYS A 203 20.93 -25.01 -6.43
#